data_e28441d4dca1096f0d20ffd425ff87aa
#
_entry.id   e28441d4dca1096f0d20ffd425ff87aa
#
_cell.length_a   1.000
_cell.length_b   1.000
_cell.length_c   1.000
_cell.angle_alpha   90.00
_cell.angle_beta   90.00
_cell.angle_gamma   90.00
#
_symmetry.space_group_name_H-M   'P 1'
#
loop_
_entity.id
_entity.type
_entity.pdbx_description
1 polymer ?
#
loop_
_entity_poly.entity_id
_entity_poly.type
_entity_poly.pdbx_seq_one_letter_code
_entity_poly.pdbx_strand_id
1 'polypeptide(L)'
;TGGKKEGSKICRPFGVESISYRGAEGYLIKMLDEYKEEADDIDCKCDLFTALAGIMWDKGRLTEEIKQRTLAEIEEDKSAERWEGEKIRQKRCIELEKFKKKLESEMPPRKKVPVHRPYKAGWIEGGVYCFQITETIDGYEEYTGWYATFYVDKVYKEDWIVRGVWDEVADAYFFLSKDKPQSADDIKRMKNILFSWPPIQINYEAEILESSKRQRPKDLTYLGKCGDFRYPHNDKYSNKDLVFWGYCTERDLVWGYVKQLEYERSLSGNEN
;
A
#
# COMPACT_ATOMS: atom_id res chain seq x y z
N THR A 1 31.70 4.78 -1.05
CA THR A 1 30.36 5.30 -0.72
C THR A 1 29.41 4.83 -1.82
N GLY A 2 28.90 3.58 -1.66
CA GLY A 2 28.02 2.97 -2.61
C GLY A 2 26.59 3.50 -2.42
N GLY A 3 26.16 4.39 -3.30
CA GLY A 3 24.78 4.76 -3.42
C GLY A 3 23.99 3.53 -3.86
N LYS A 4 23.13 3.00 -3.00
CA LYS A 4 22.06 2.10 -3.43
C LYS A 4 21.18 2.91 -4.36
N LYS A 5 21.29 2.72 -5.68
CA LYS A 5 20.27 3.20 -6.59
C LYS A 5 18.95 2.59 -6.14
N GLU A 6 18.02 3.43 -5.73
CA GLU A 6 16.65 3.03 -5.45
C GLU A 6 16.13 2.28 -6.67
N GLY A 7 15.87 0.99 -6.50
CA GLY A 7 15.23 0.21 -7.53
C GLY A 7 13.95 0.92 -7.92
N SER A 8 13.77 1.05 -9.23
CA SER A 8 12.74 1.81 -9.93
C SER A 8 11.43 1.90 -9.13
N LYS A 9 11.06 3.11 -8.74
CA LYS A 9 9.81 3.44 -8.03
C LYS A 9 8.55 3.05 -8.85
N ILE A 10 8.71 2.82 -10.14
CA ILE A 10 7.64 2.54 -11.10
C ILE A 10 7.11 1.11 -11.01
N CYS A 11 7.94 0.13 -10.64
CA CYS A 11 7.45 -1.25 -10.49
C CYS A 11 6.54 -1.45 -9.27
N ARG A 12 6.42 -0.48 -8.35
CA ARG A 12 5.60 -0.58 -7.14
C ARG A 12 4.13 -0.18 -7.33
N PRO A 13 3.78 0.88 -8.09
CA PRO A 13 2.37 1.25 -8.32
C PRO A 13 1.63 0.25 -9.22
N PHE A 14 2.34 -0.44 -10.10
CA PHE A 14 1.78 -1.57 -10.84
C PHE A 14 1.84 -2.82 -9.99
N GLY A 15 1.20 -2.83 -8.85
CA GLY A 15 1.09 -4.04 -8.06
C GLY A 15 0.67 -5.19 -8.98
N VAL A 16 1.53 -6.22 -9.07
CA VAL A 16 1.29 -7.43 -9.89
C VAL A 16 -0.12 -7.98 -9.65
N GLU A 17 -0.67 -7.73 -8.49
CA GLU A 17 -2.03 -8.06 -8.08
C GLU A 17 -3.11 -7.29 -8.85
N SER A 18 -2.99 -5.99 -9.03
CA SER A 18 -4.02 -5.21 -9.76
C SER A 18 -4.10 -5.60 -11.23
N ILE A 19 -2.97 -5.92 -11.87
CA ILE A 19 -2.94 -6.47 -13.22
C ILE A 19 -3.58 -7.86 -13.27
N SER A 20 -3.36 -8.70 -12.24
CA SER A 20 -3.94 -10.04 -12.18
C SER A 20 -5.46 -10.03 -11.96
N TYR A 21 -5.99 -9.04 -11.27
CA TYR A 21 -7.43 -8.91 -10.98
C TYR A 21 -8.26 -8.47 -12.18
N ARG A 22 -7.71 -7.66 -13.05
CA ARG A 22 -8.53 -7.16 -14.17
C ARG A 22 -8.34 -7.92 -15.46
N GLY A 23 -7.19 -8.45 -15.77
CA GLY A 23 -6.95 -9.27 -16.98
C GLY A 23 -7.60 -8.75 -18.28
N ALA A 24 -8.13 -7.54 -18.27
CA ALA A 24 -8.72 -6.89 -19.40
C ALA A 24 -7.63 -6.16 -20.17
N GLU A 25 -7.40 -6.58 -21.39
CA GLU A 25 -6.40 -6.01 -22.32
C GLU A 25 -6.55 -4.47 -22.39
N GLY A 26 -7.78 -3.98 -22.47
CA GLY A 26 -8.08 -2.55 -22.49
C GLY A 26 -7.71 -1.78 -21.21
N TYR A 27 -7.64 -2.45 -20.07
CA TYR A 27 -7.21 -1.80 -18.82
C TYR A 27 -5.70 -1.57 -18.78
N LEU A 28 -4.93 -2.53 -19.25
CA LEU A 28 -3.47 -2.43 -19.29
C LEU A 28 -3.02 -1.35 -20.27
N ILE A 29 -3.69 -1.24 -21.42
CA ILE A 29 -3.47 -0.16 -22.39
C ILE A 29 -3.82 1.18 -21.73
N LYS A 30 -4.94 1.28 -21.03
CA LYS A 30 -5.34 2.49 -20.32
C LYS A 30 -4.38 2.89 -19.20
N MET A 31 -3.80 1.93 -18.49
CA MET A 31 -2.74 2.21 -17.52
C MET A 31 -1.46 2.74 -18.20
N LEU A 32 -1.09 2.22 -19.34
CA LEU A 32 0.05 2.77 -20.12
C LEU A 32 -0.21 4.22 -20.54
N ASP A 33 -1.44 4.56 -20.95
CA ASP A 33 -1.81 5.93 -21.27
C ASP A 33 -1.73 6.88 -20.06
N GLU A 34 -2.10 6.39 -18.87
CA GLU A 34 -2.07 7.18 -17.64
C GLU A 34 -0.66 7.38 -17.08
N TYR A 35 0.22 6.42 -17.29
CA TYR A 35 1.63 6.48 -16.90
C TYR A 35 2.53 6.74 -18.13
N LYS A 36 2.02 7.55 -19.04
CA LYS A 36 2.70 7.82 -20.30
C LYS A 36 4.08 8.47 -20.10
N GLU A 37 4.19 9.37 -19.13
CA GLU A 37 5.46 10.04 -18.82
C GLU A 37 6.49 9.04 -18.31
N GLU A 38 6.07 8.12 -17.42
CA GLU A 38 6.93 7.06 -16.91
C GLU A 38 7.18 5.97 -17.95
N ALA A 39 6.21 5.70 -18.81
CA ALA A 39 6.38 4.76 -19.93
C ALA A 39 7.30 5.31 -21.01
N ASP A 40 7.48 6.61 -21.08
CA ASP A 40 8.43 7.28 -21.98
C ASP A 40 9.80 7.52 -21.32
N ASP A 41 9.95 7.27 -20.00
CA ASP A 41 11.24 7.29 -19.31
C ASP A 41 12.09 6.10 -19.75
N ILE A 42 13.21 6.42 -20.42
CA ILE A 42 14.14 5.43 -21.00
C ILE A 42 14.68 4.44 -19.94
N ASP A 43 14.79 4.87 -18.69
CA ASP A 43 15.31 4.03 -17.60
C ASP A 43 14.31 3.00 -17.08
N CYS A 44 13.02 3.23 -17.28
CA CYS A 44 11.94 2.41 -16.72
C CYS A 44 11.16 1.63 -17.77
N LYS A 45 11.20 2.06 -19.00
CA LYS A 45 10.40 1.61 -20.12
C LYS A 45 10.49 0.10 -20.37
N CYS A 46 11.71 -0.42 -20.52
CA CYS A 46 11.91 -1.85 -20.73
C CYS A 46 11.40 -2.70 -19.56
N ASP A 47 11.61 -2.27 -18.30
CA ASP A 47 11.16 -2.99 -17.13
C ASP A 47 9.64 -3.02 -17.02
N LEU A 48 8.98 -1.90 -17.36
CA LEU A 48 7.51 -1.81 -17.41
C LEU A 48 6.94 -2.78 -18.44
N PHE A 49 7.41 -2.72 -19.69
CA PHE A 49 6.88 -3.56 -20.76
C PHE A 49 7.20 -5.04 -20.58
N THR A 50 8.37 -5.40 -20.04
CA THR A 50 8.71 -6.80 -19.76
C THR A 50 7.86 -7.36 -18.62
N ALA A 51 7.60 -6.60 -17.54
CA ALA A 51 6.73 -7.00 -16.46
C ALA A 51 5.29 -7.22 -16.97
N LEU A 52 4.76 -6.27 -17.75
CA LEU A 52 3.43 -6.33 -18.34
C LEU A 52 3.27 -7.54 -19.26
N ALA A 53 4.15 -7.66 -20.25
CA ALA A 53 4.12 -8.75 -21.21
C ALA A 53 4.27 -10.14 -20.54
N GLY A 54 5.13 -10.23 -19.52
CA GLY A 54 5.32 -11.46 -18.76
C GLY A 54 4.04 -11.93 -18.07
N ILE A 55 3.34 -11.02 -17.41
CA ILE A 55 2.07 -11.33 -16.73
C ILE A 55 0.99 -11.70 -17.76
N MET A 56 0.88 -10.95 -18.85
CA MET A 56 -0.09 -11.22 -19.91
C MET A 56 0.18 -12.58 -20.56
N TRP A 57 1.45 -12.91 -20.82
CA TRP A 57 1.85 -14.21 -21.37
C TRP A 57 1.50 -15.35 -20.42
N ASP A 58 1.84 -15.24 -19.14
CA ASP A 58 1.56 -16.27 -18.11
C ASP A 58 0.06 -16.52 -17.93
N LYS A 59 -0.79 -15.52 -18.26
CA LYS A 59 -2.26 -15.62 -18.25
C LYS A 59 -2.84 -16.06 -19.59
N GLY A 60 -2.02 -16.27 -20.62
CA GLY A 60 -2.50 -16.58 -21.96
C GLY A 60 -3.28 -15.44 -22.61
N ARG A 61 -2.86 -14.18 -22.36
CA ARG A 61 -3.58 -12.96 -22.76
C ARG A 61 -2.68 -11.90 -23.41
N LEU A 62 -1.45 -12.27 -23.76
CA LEU A 62 -0.55 -11.35 -24.42
C LEU A 62 -1.08 -10.99 -25.80
N THR A 63 -1.30 -9.70 -26.04
CA THR A 63 -1.68 -9.19 -27.38
C THR A 63 -0.46 -9.01 -28.24
N GLU A 64 -0.64 -9.06 -29.57
CA GLU A 64 0.46 -8.84 -30.51
C GLU A 64 1.05 -7.44 -30.36
N GLU A 65 0.22 -6.42 -30.11
CA GLU A 65 0.65 -5.04 -29.90
C GLU A 65 1.63 -4.93 -28.73
N ILE A 66 1.26 -5.42 -27.54
CA ILE A 66 2.14 -5.40 -26.35
C ILE A 66 3.38 -6.25 -26.57
N LYS A 67 3.26 -7.40 -27.26
CA LYS A 67 4.39 -8.24 -27.59
C LYS A 67 5.42 -7.50 -28.45
N GLN A 68 4.98 -6.89 -29.54
CA GLN A 68 5.85 -6.16 -30.47
C GLN A 68 6.50 -4.95 -29.77
N ARG A 69 5.72 -4.21 -28.97
CA ARG A 69 6.26 -3.11 -28.19
C ARG A 69 7.33 -3.59 -27.23
N THR A 70 7.06 -4.66 -26.47
CA THR A 70 8.03 -5.22 -25.51
C THR A 70 9.32 -5.69 -26.20
N LEU A 71 9.20 -6.32 -27.36
CA LEU A 71 10.37 -6.75 -28.13
C LEU A 71 11.22 -5.57 -28.60
N ALA A 72 10.60 -4.47 -29.02
CA ALA A 72 11.29 -3.26 -29.38
C ALA A 72 12.05 -2.64 -28.19
N GLU A 73 11.40 -2.53 -27.02
CA GLU A 73 12.02 -2.02 -25.79
C GLU A 73 13.19 -2.91 -25.30
N ILE A 74 13.10 -4.23 -25.48
CA ILE A 74 14.20 -5.15 -25.16
C ILE A 74 15.42 -4.87 -26.06
N GLU A 75 15.24 -4.67 -27.36
CA GLU A 75 16.34 -4.36 -28.27
C GLU A 75 16.97 -3.00 -27.96
N GLU A 76 16.17 -2.00 -27.62
CA GLU A 76 16.64 -0.68 -27.18
C GLU A 76 17.44 -0.77 -25.88
N ASP A 77 16.96 -1.49 -24.87
CA ASP A 77 17.65 -1.67 -23.58
C ASP A 77 18.99 -2.39 -23.70
N LYS A 78 19.12 -3.36 -24.59
CA LYS A 78 20.39 -4.07 -24.85
C LYS A 78 21.47 -3.15 -25.40
N SER A 79 21.09 -2.15 -26.19
CA SER A 79 22.00 -1.17 -26.77
C SER A 79 22.33 -0.03 -25.81
N ALA A 80 21.59 0.13 -24.70
CA ALA A 80 21.76 1.22 -23.77
C ALA A 80 23.02 1.08 -22.91
N GLU A 81 23.82 2.15 -22.85
CA GLU A 81 25.05 2.22 -22.03
C GLU A 81 24.77 2.48 -20.54
N ARG A 82 23.50 2.55 -20.13
CA ARG A 82 23.05 2.90 -18.76
C ARG A 82 23.46 1.89 -17.67
N TRP A 83 23.82 0.69 -18.06
CA TRP A 83 24.20 -0.37 -17.11
C TRP A 83 25.68 -0.27 -16.76
N GLU A 84 25.98 0.17 -15.54
CA GLU A 84 27.35 0.23 -15.04
C GLU A 84 27.94 -1.17 -14.85
N GLY A 85 29.00 -1.46 -15.59
CA GLY A 85 29.77 -2.69 -15.50
C GLY A 85 29.36 -3.79 -16.48
N GLU A 86 30.36 -4.25 -17.22
CA GLU A 86 30.21 -5.24 -18.30
C GLU A 86 29.50 -6.53 -17.84
N LYS A 87 29.79 -7.04 -16.63
CA LYS A 87 29.17 -8.25 -16.09
C LYS A 87 27.67 -8.08 -15.84
N ILE A 88 27.25 -6.89 -15.39
CA ILE A 88 25.83 -6.58 -15.13
C ILE A 88 25.09 -6.51 -16.45
N ARG A 89 25.66 -5.81 -17.44
CA ARG A 89 25.12 -5.69 -18.79
C ARG A 89 24.96 -7.06 -19.47
N GLN A 90 25.99 -7.89 -19.44
CA GLN A 90 25.93 -9.24 -20.00
C GLN A 90 24.84 -10.10 -19.34
N LYS A 91 24.75 -10.06 -18.01
CA LYS A 91 23.70 -10.79 -17.28
C LYS A 91 22.30 -10.31 -17.67
N ARG A 92 22.11 -9.00 -17.77
CA ARG A 92 20.84 -8.39 -18.21
C ARG A 92 20.48 -8.84 -19.63
N CYS A 93 21.42 -8.75 -20.58
CA CYS A 93 21.20 -9.20 -21.96
C CYS A 93 20.79 -10.67 -22.02
N ILE A 94 21.43 -11.54 -21.23
CA ILE A 94 21.09 -12.98 -21.18
C ILE A 94 19.65 -13.18 -20.68
N GLU A 95 19.23 -12.46 -19.64
CA GLU A 95 17.87 -12.60 -19.10
C GLU A 95 16.82 -12.02 -20.08
N LEU A 96 17.10 -10.91 -20.72
CA LEU A 96 16.23 -10.34 -21.76
C LEU A 96 16.09 -11.27 -22.97
N GLU A 97 17.17 -11.93 -23.39
CA GLU A 97 17.11 -12.94 -24.47
C GLU A 97 16.25 -14.16 -24.08
N LYS A 98 16.37 -14.64 -22.84
CA LYS A 98 15.50 -15.72 -22.35
C LYS A 98 14.04 -15.27 -22.35
N PHE A 99 13.79 -14.04 -21.93
CA PHE A 99 12.44 -13.49 -21.89
C PHE A 99 11.86 -13.30 -23.30
N LYS A 100 12.65 -12.80 -24.25
CA LYS A 100 12.27 -12.72 -25.67
C LYS A 100 11.85 -14.08 -26.21
N LYS A 101 12.67 -15.12 -26.01
CA LYS A 101 12.31 -16.50 -26.40
C LYS A 101 11.03 -17.01 -25.77
N LYS A 102 10.77 -16.63 -24.50
CA LYS A 102 9.51 -16.93 -23.84
C LYS A 102 8.32 -16.28 -24.56
N LEU A 103 8.42 -14.99 -24.90
CA LEU A 103 7.34 -14.27 -25.59
C LEU A 103 7.09 -14.79 -27.03
N GLU A 104 8.13 -15.31 -27.67
CA GLU A 104 8.04 -15.91 -29.01
C GLU A 104 7.55 -17.37 -29.00
N SER A 105 7.57 -18.02 -27.84
CA SER A 105 7.05 -19.40 -27.71
C SER A 105 5.53 -19.45 -27.72
N GLU A 106 4.99 -20.65 -27.83
CA GLU A 106 3.55 -20.87 -27.77
C GLU A 106 2.99 -20.38 -26.43
N MET A 107 2.04 -19.46 -26.50
CA MET A 107 1.41 -18.88 -25.32
C MET A 107 0.53 -19.93 -24.62
N PRO A 108 0.56 -20.00 -23.27
CA PRO A 108 -0.27 -20.94 -22.54
C PRO A 108 -1.78 -20.64 -22.75
N PRO A 109 -2.66 -21.63 -22.54
CA PRO A 109 -4.09 -21.43 -22.64
C PRO A 109 -4.59 -20.29 -21.74
N ARG A 110 -5.57 -19.53 -22.22
CA ARG A 110 -6.14 -18.39 -21.52
C ARG A 110 -6.65 -18.79 -20.13
N LYS A 111 -6.01 -18.28 -19.08
CA LYS A 111 -6.40 -18.54 -17.70
C LYS A 111 -7.58 -17.67 -17.28
N LYS A 112 -8.45 -18.23 -16.44
CA LYS A 112 -9.49 -17.45 -15.77
C LYS A 112 -8.82 -16.49 -14.79
N VAL A 113 -9.13 -15.20 -14.94
CA VAL A 113 -8.66 -14.17 -14.03
C VAL A 113 -9.70 -13.94 -12.95
N PRO A 114 -9.33 -13.93 -11.67
CA PRO A 114 -10.25 -13.57 -10.59
C PRO A 114 -10.82 -12.17 -10.83
N VAL A 115 -12.12 -12.02 -10.65
CA VAL A 115 -12.77 -10.71 -10.70
C VAL A 115 -12.83 -10.19 -9.27
N HIS A 116 -12.17 -9.07 -9.02
CA HIS A 116 -12.31 -8.36 -7.75
C HIS A 116 -13.76 -7.91 -7.58
N ARG A 117 -14.33 -8.22 -6.44
CA ARG A 117 -15.68 -7.79 -6.07
C ARG A 117 -15.56 -6.73 -5.00
N PRO A 118 -16.26 -5.57 -5.13
CA PRO A 118 -16.24 -4.56 -4.11
C PRO A 118 -16.56 -5.16 -2.74
N TYR A 119 -15.72 -4.86 -1.78
CA TYR A 119 -15.93 -5.28 -0.40
C TYR A 119 -16.60 -4.15 0.37
N LYS A 120 -17.61 -4.50 1.14
CA LYS A 120 -18.27 -3.58 2.08
C LYS A 120 -17.86 -3.98 3.49
N ALA A 121 -17.02 -3.18 4.08
CA ALA A 121 -16.53 -3.39 5.43
C ALA A 121 -17.62 -3.16 6.48
N GLY A 122 -18.55 -2.24 6.22
CA GLY A 122 -19.67 -1.92 7.12
C GLY A 122 -19.19 -1.16 8.34
N TRP A 123 -18.18 -0.33 8.21
CA TRP A 123 -17.75 0.58 9.25
C TRP A 123 -18.84 1.61 9.55
N ILE A 124 -18.94 2.05 10.79
CA ILE A 124 -19.93 3.03 11.25
C ILE A 124 -19.20 4.35 11.52
N GLU A 125 -19.52 5.40 10.82
CA GLU A 125 -19.00 6.74 11.10
C GLU A 125 -19.36 7.18 12.54
N GLY A 126 -18.36 7.72 13.24
CA GLY A 126 -18.42 7.99 14.67
C GLY A 126 -18.29 6.74 15.55
N GLY A 127 -18.14 5.57 14.95
CA GLY A 127 -18.00 4.31 15.65
C GLY A 127 -16.61 4.11 16.26
N VAL A 128 -16.55 3.54 17.44
CA VAL A 128 -15.33 3.19 18.14
C VAL A 128 -15.21 1.67 18.22
N TYR A 129 -14.04 1.17 17.86
CA TYR A 129 -13.73 -0.25 17.86
C TYR A 129 -12.45 -0.51 18.64
N CYS A 130 -12.35 -1.68 19.26
CA CYS A 130 -11.20 -2.06 20.07
C CYS A 130 -10.81 -3.52 19.83
N PHE A 131 -9.52 -3.82 19.88
CA PHE A 131 -8.95 -5.17 19.84
C PHE A 131 -7.67 -5.23 20.66
N GLN A 132 -7.24 -6.43 21.05
CA GLN A 132 -6.02 -6.62 21.82
C GLN A 132 -4.82 -6.83 20.90
N ILE A 133 -3.67 -6.24 21.23
CA ILE A 133 -2.37 -6.52 20.63
C ILE A 133 -1.93 -7.91 21.07
N THR A 134 -1.86 -8.84 20.14
CA THR A 134 -1.51 -10.24 20.42
C THR A 134 -0.12 -10.61 19.90
N GLU A 135 0.40 -9.84 18.96
CA GLU A 135 1.74 -10.04 18.39
C GLU A 135 2.82 -9.59 19.37
N THR A 136 3.85 -10.42 19.54
CA THR A 136 5.06 -10.01 20.25
C THR A 136 5.97 -9.31 19.26
N ILE A 137 6.22 -8.01 19.49
CA ILE A 137 6.95 -7.15 18.57
C ILE A 137 8.37 -6.96 19.11
N ASP A 138 9.38 -7.40 18.36
CA ASP A 138 10.79 -7.26 18.74
C ASP A 138 11.16 -5.82 19.11
N GLY A 139 11.66 -5.64 20.34
CA GLY A 139 12.02 -4.34 20.90
C GLY A 139 10.87 -3.53 21.48
N TYR A 140 9.65 -4.11 21.52
CA TYR A 140 8.43 -3.50 22.05
C TYR A 140 7.53 -4.52 22.75
N GLU A 141 8.12 -5.53 23.37
CA GLU A 141 7.44 -6.69 23.99
C GLU A 141 6.47 -6.26 25.11
N GLU A 142 6.75 -5.11 25.74
CA GLU A 142 5.92 -4.55 26.82
C GLU A 142 4.51 -4.13 26.37
N TYR A 143 4.30 -3.94 25.04
CA TYR A 143 3.00 -3.59 24.48
C TYR A 143 2.14 -4.81 24.13
N THR A 144 2.67 -6.02 24.22
CA THR A 144 1.87 -7.25 24.06
C THR A 144 0.81 -7.31 25.16
N GLY A 145 -0.44 -7.54 24.74
CA GLY A 145 -1.59 -7.53 25.65
C GLY A 145 -2.26 -6.17 25.83
N TRP A 146 -1.68 -5.09 25.31
CA TRP A 146 -2.34 -3.78 25.27
C TRP A 146 -3.52 -3.79 24.28
N TYR A 147 -4.31 -2.75 24.31
CA TYR A 147 -5.48 -2.59 23.46
C TYR A 147 -5.28 -1.48 22.46
N ALA A 148 -5.46 -1.82 21.19
CA ALA A 148 -5.61 -0.83 20.13
C ALA A 148 -7.08 -0.47 19.99
N THR A 149 -7.36 0.81 19.93
CA THR A 149 -8.71 1.35 19.77
C THR A 149 -8.71 2.29 18.59
N PHE A 150 -9.77 2.32 17.81
CA PHE A 150 -9.88 3.30 16.74
C PHE A 150 -11.27 3.90 16.62
N TYR A 151 -11.29 5.16 16.25
CA TYR A 151 -12.49 5.93 15.94
C TYR A 151 -12.59 6.07 14.43
N VAL A 152 -13.71 5.69 13.87
CA VAL A 152 -14.00 5.84 12.43
C VAL A 152 -14.54 7.24 12.18
N ASP A 153 -13.76 8.07 11.51
CA ASP A 153 -14.13 9.44 11.19
C ASP A 153 -15.09 9.49 10.01
N LYS A 154 -14.66 8.88 8.91
CA LYS A 154 -15.38 8.95 7.64
C LYS A 154 -15.37 7.59 6.95
N VAL A 155 -16.46 7.28 6.24
CA VAL A 155 -16.57 6.10 5.37
C VAL A 155 -16.89 6.56 3.96
N TYR A 156 -16.10 6.12 2.99
CA TYR A 156 -16.26 6.50 1.61
C TYR A 156 -15.87 5.36 0.67
N LYS A 157 -15.85 5.60 -0.62
CA LYS A 157 -15.50 4.59 -1.61
C LYS A 157 -14.31 5.06 -2.44
N GLU A 158 -13.33 4.18 -2.57
CA GLU A 158 -12.14 4.39 -3.38
C GLU A 158 -11.82 3.17 -4.23
N ASP A 159 -11.15 3.37 -5.34
CA ASP A 159 -10.75 2.29 -6.24
C ASP A 159 -9.25 1.93 -6.14
N TRP A 160 -8.75 1.89 -4.91
CA TRP A 160 -7.35 1.63 -4.60
C TRP A 160 -6.84 0.26 -5.05
N ILE A 161 -7.61 -0.80 -4.78
CA ILE A 161 -7.19 -2.18 -5.07
C ILE A 161 -7.28 -2.45 -6.56
N VAL A 162 -8.43 -2.08 -7.16
CA VAL A 162 -8.69 -2.28 -8.57
C VAL A 162 -9.41 -1.08 -9.13
N ARG A 163 -8.74 -0.33 -10.00
CA ARG A 163 -9.27 0.90 -10.58
C ARG A 163 -10.66 0.71 -11.18
N GLY A 164 -11.59 1.62 -10.82
CA GLY A 164 -13.02 1.60 -11.19
C GLY A 164 -13.82 0.46 -10.54
N VAL A 165 -13.24 -0.23 -9.54
CA VAL A 165 -13.97 -1.11 -8.62
C VAL A 165 -13.85 -0.52 -7.23
N TRP A 166 -14.92 0.11 -6.78
CA TRP A 166 -14.97 0.97 -5.61
C TRP A 166 -15.19 0.16 -4.35
N ASP A 167 -14.11 -0.03 -3.57
CA ASP A 167 -14.15 -0.63 -2.25
C ASP A 167 -14.55 0.40 -1.20
N GLU A 168 -15.07 -0.05 -0.06
CA GLU A 168 -15.34 0.79 1.09
C GLU A 168 -14.05 1.00 1.88
N VAL A 169 -13.74 2.27 2.13
CA VAL A 169 -12.56 2.73 2.87
C VAL A 169 -13.03 3.55 4.07
N ALA A 170 -12.32 3.49 5.17
CA ALA A 170 -12.60 4.32 6.33
C ALA A 170 -11.36 5.08 6.78
N ASP A 171 -11.50 6.39 6.97
CA ASP A 171 -10.51 7.20 7.69
C ASP A 171 -10.70 6.97 9.19
N ALA A 172 -9.62 6.74 9.92
CA ALA A 172 -9.67 6.42 11.33
C ALA A 172 -8.52 7.02 12.14
N TYR A 173 -8.83 7.37 13.40
CA TYR A 173 -7.87 7.77 14.42
C TYR A 173 -7.63 6.62 15.37
N PHE A 174 -6.37 6.30 15.63
CA PHE A 174 -5.97 5.17 16.45
C PHE A 174 -5.41 5.62 17.80
N PHE A 175 -5.61 4.77 18.80
CA PHE A 175 -5.19 4.95 20.18
C PHE A 175 -4.63 3.64 20.72
N LEU A 176 -3.71 3.74 21.67
CA LEU A 176 -3.19 2.57 22.37
C LEU A 176 -3.33 2.77 23.89
N SER A 177 -3.77 1.73 24.58
CA SER A 177 -3.93 1.75 26.04
C SER A 177 -3.58 0.41 26.65
N LYS A 178 -3.07 0.44 27.90
CA LYS A 178 -2.78 -0.76 28.66
C LYS A 178 -4.06 -1.47 29.10
N ASP A 179 -5.06 -0.69 29.51
CA ASP A 179 -6.33 -1.21 29.98
C ASP A 179 -7.36 -1.23 28.84
N LYS A 180 -8.22 -2.24 28.85
CA LYS A 180 -9.30 -2.38 27.88
C LYS A 180 -10.32 -1.25 28.05
N PRO A 181 -10.58 -0.45 27.00
CA PRO A 181 -11.65 0.54 27.02
C PRO A 181 -13.01 -0.13 27.25
N GLN A 182 -13.84 0.51 28.07
CA GLN A 182 -15.16 0.01 28.44
C GLN A 182 -16.28 0.67 27.64
N SER A 183 -16.01 1.85 27.07
CA SER A 183 -16.98 2.64 26.31
C SER A 183 -16.31 3.39 25.16
N ALA A 184 -17.13 3.85 24.22
CA ALA A 184 -16.66 4.71 23.13
C ALA A 184 -16.08 6.05 23.63
N ASP A 185 -16.56 6.57 24.76
CA ASP A 185 -16.10 7.84 25.31
C ASP A 185 -14.70 7.80 25.92
N ASP A 186 -14.18 6.60 26.18
CA ASP A 186 -12.85 6.45 26.76
C ASP A 186 -11.74 7.00 25.85
N ILE A 187 -11.96 7.01 24.52
CA ILE A 187 -11.01 7.60 23.56
C ILE A 187 -10.73 9.08 23.82
N LYS A 188 -11.67 9.83 24.44
CA LYS A 188 -11.49 11.25 24.77
C LYS A 188 -10.34 11.54 25.73
N ARG A 189 -9.90 10.50 26.45
CA ARG A 189 -8.80 10.56 27.44
C ARG A 189 -7.52 9.88 26.94
N MET A 190 -7.58 9.25 25.77
CA MET A 190 -6.45 8.56 25.16
C MET A 190 -5.64 9.49 24.27
N LYS A 191 -4.38 9.12 24.06
CA LYS A 191 -3.51 9.80 23.11
C LYS A 191 -3.63 9.18 21.73
N ASN A 192 -3.80 10.01 20.70
CA ASN A 192 -3.77 9.56 19.33
C ASN A 192 -2.40 9.03 18.95
N ILE A 193 -2.39 7.98 18.16
CA ILE A 193 -1.17 7.46 17.56
C ILE A 193 -0.70 8.41 16.46
N LEU A 194 0.60 8.65 16.39
CA LEU A 194 1.23 9.47 15.38
C LEU A 194 1.85 8.59 14.30
N PHE A 195 1.31 8.61 13.09
CA PHE A 195 1.80 7.81 11.98
C PHE A 195 2.97 8.45 11.23
N SER A 196 3.04 9.76 11.21
CA SER A 196 4.19 10.49 10.68
C SER A 196 4.43 11.80 11.44
N TRP A 197 5.69 12.24 11.52
CA TRP A 197 6.08 13.45 12.22
C TRP A 197 7.11 14.28 11.43
N PRO A 198 7.45 15.51 11.89
CA PRO A 198 8.51 16.31 11.28
C PRO A 198 9.83 15.54 11.11
N PRO A 199 10.61 15.80 10.03
CA PRO A 199 10.38 16.89 9.07
C PRO A 199 9.37 16.59 7.97
N ILE A 200 8.81 15.36 7.90
CA ILE A 200 7.95 14.97 6.81
C ILE A 200 6.58 15.63 6.98
N GLN A 201 5.85 15.26 8.01
CA GLN A 201 4.52 15.79 8.33
C GLN A 201 3.95 15.17 9.60
N ILE A 202 3.10 15.89 10.33
CA ILE A 202 2.34 15.33 11.46
C ILE A 202 1.04 14.75 10.91
N ASN A 203 0.86 13.44 11.08
CA ASN A 203 -0.37 12.77 10.67
C ASN A 203 -0.85 11.79 11.76
N TYR A 204 -2.11 11.95 12.17
CA TYR A 204 -2.79 11.15 13.18
C TYR A 204 -3.88 10.24 12.58
N GLU A 205 -4.15 10.38 11.31
CA GLU A 205 -5.20 9.65 10.62
C GLU A 205 -4.61 8.56 9.74
N ALA A 206 -5.28 7.43 9.67
CA ALA A 206 -4.94 6.33 8.77
C ALA A 206 -6.19 5.82 8.07
N GLU A 207 -6.03 5.38 6.85
CA GLU A 207 -7.09 4.74 6.08
C GLU A 207 -7.16 3.24 6.37
N ILE A 208 -8.36 2.74 6.59
CA ILE A 208 -8.63 1.31 6.73
C ILE A 208 -9.25 0.81 5.44
N LEU A 209 -8.50 0.00 4.70
CA LEU A 209 -8.94 -0.66 3.50
C LEU A 209 -8.93 -2.17 3.71
N GLU A 210 -10.07 -2.82 3.52
CA GLU A 210 -10.22 -4.26 3.69
C GLU A 210 -10.71 -4.91 2.39
N SER A 211 -10.24 -6.12 2.13
CA SER A 211 -10.75 -6.96 1.05
C SER A 211 -11.57 -8.15 1.57
N SER A 212 -11.56 -8.41 2.87
CA SER A 212 -12.35 -9.47 3.52
C SER A 212 -12.37 -9.34 5.04
N LYS A 213 -13.40 -9.89 5.68
CA LYS A 213 -13.48 -9.98 7.16
C LYS A 213 -12.30 -10.73 7.80
N ARG A 214 -11.58 -11.57 7.06
CA ARG A 214 -10.44 -12.33 7.59
C ARG A 214 -9.24 -11.45 7.96
N GLN A 215 -9.22 -10.21 7.45
CA GLN A 215 -8.18 -9.23 7.78
C GLN A 215 -8.43 -8.56 9.14
N ARG A 216 -9.64 -8.70 9.70
CA ARG A 216 -9.98 -8.11 11.01
C ARG A 216 -9.37 -8.89 12.17
N PRO A 217 -8.93 -8.19 13.22
CA PRO A 217 -8.61 -8.84 14.48
C PRO A 217 -9.78 -9.72 14.97
N LYS A 218 -9.46 -10.91 15.47
CA LYS A 218 -10.50 -11.90 15.84
C LYS A 218 -11.38 -11.46 17.01
N ASP A 219 -10.82 -10.64 17.89
CA ASP A 219 -11.45 -10.10 19.11
C ASP A 219 -11.98 -8.68 18.93
N LEU A 220 -12.05 -8.19 17.68
CA LEU A 220 -12.56 -6.85 17.38
C LEU A 220 -13.95 -6.64 17.97
N THR A 221 -14.04 -5.65 18.84
CA THR A 221 -15.25 -5.30 19.59
C THR A 221 -15.70 -3.89 19.23
N TYR A 222 -16.98 -3.72 18.92
CA TYR A 222 -17.60 -2.41 18.77
C TYR A 222 -18.01 -1.87 20.14
N LEU A 223 -17.53 -0.68 20.51
CA LEU A 223 -17.76 -0.05 21.81
C LEU A 223 -18.92 0.96 21.81
N GLY A 224 -19.43 1.32 20.64
CA GLY A 224 -20.48 2.34 20.48
C GLY A 224 -20.03 3.51 19.62
N LYS A 225 -20.86 4.56 19.58
CA LYS A 225 -20.52 5.83 18.92
C LYS A 225 -19.98 6.84 19.93
N CYS A 226 -18.97 7.60 19.53
CA CYS A 226 -18.48 8.78 20.22
C CYS A 226 -18.93 10.03 19.47
N GLY A 227 -19.92 10.77 20.02
CA GLY A 227 -20.52 11.91 19.33
C GLY A 227 -19.72 13.22 19.41
N ASP A 228 -18.83 13.33 20.41
CA ASP A 228 -18.10 14.57 20.71
C ASP A 228 -16.57 14.36 20.60
N PHE A 229 -16.16 13.57 19.63
CA PHE A 229 -14.73 13.36 19.40
C PHE A 229 -14.06 14.66 18.96
N ARG A 230 -12.96 15.02 19.63
CA ARG A 230 -12.16 16.19 19.29
C ARG A 230 -10.93 15.77 18.53
N TYR A 231 -10.80 16.26 17.32
CA TYR A 231 -9.64 16.00 16.48
C TYR A 231 -8.37 16.54 17.11
N PRO A 232 -7.26 15.79 17.05
CA PRO A 232 -6.00 16.18 17.70
C PRO A 232 -5.27 17.34 17.02
N HIS A 233 -5.70 17.74 15.84
CA HIS A 233 -5.06 18.80 15.04
C HIS A 233 -6.07 19.65 14.26
N ASN A 234 -5.63 20.83 13.85
CA ASN A 234 -6.33 21.66 12.87
C ASN A 234 -6.09 21.10 11.46
N ASP A 235 -7.08 21.17 10.59
CA ASP A 235 -7.16 20.63 9.21
C ASP A 235 -5.97 20.93 8.25
N LYS A 236 -4.99 21.72 8.68
CA LYS A 236 -3.84 22.13 7.87
C LYS A 236 -2.84 21.00 7.56
N TYR A 237 -2.92 19.86 8.21
CA TYR A 237 -1.89 18.85 8.16
C TYR A 237 -2.38 17.42 7.84
N SER A 238 -3.63 17.24 7.44
CA SER A 238 -4.10 15.94 6.98
C SER A 238 -3.56 15.64 5.59
N ASN A 239 -2.49 14.90 5.51
CA ASN A 239 -2.08 14.28 4.26
C ASN A 239 -2.69 12.88 4.22
N LYS A 240 -3.61 12.67 3.29
CA LYS A 240 -4.33 11.42 3.11
C LYS A 240 -3.48 10.29 2.48
N ASP A 241 -2.17 10.48 2.40
CA ASP A 241 -1.28 9.59 1.66
C ASP A 241 -0.87 8.31 2.41
N LEU A 242 -1.35 8.10 3.65
CA LEU A 242 -1.07 6.87 4.40
C LEU A 242 -2.19 5.85 4.18
N VAL A 243 -2.09 5.13 3.09
CA VAL A 243 -2.94 3.98 2.80
C VAL A 243 -2.40 2.75 3.50
N PHE A 244 -3.13 2.24 4.48
CA PHE A 244 -2.86 0.94 5.06
C PHE A 244 -3.70 -0.12 4.35
N TRP A 245 -3.02 -1.07 3.71
CA TRP A 245 -3.63 -2.24 3.10
C TRP A 245 -4.04 -3.22 4.19
N GLY A 246 -5.32 -3.25 4.49
CA GLY A 246 -5.84 -3.98 5.62
C GLY A 246 -5.76 -3.15 6.91
N TYR A 247 -5.76 -3.83 8.07
CA TYR A 247 -5.42 -3.17 9.32
C TYR A 247 -3.97 -2.71 9.32
N CYS A 248 -3.72 -1.55 9.91
CA CYS A 248 -2.39 -1.27 10.43
C CYS A 248 -1.93 -2.51 11.17
N THR A 249 -0.75 -3.01 10.87
CA THR A 249 -0.23 -4.13 11.63
C THR A 249 -0.11 -3.70 13.11
N GLU A 250 -0.24 -4.62 14.03
CA GLU A 250 -0.06 -4.32 15.46
C GLU A 250 1.27 -3.59 15.72
N ARG A 251 2.30 -3.94 14.95
CA ARG A 251 3.60 -3.29 14.95
C ARG A 251 3.54 -1.80 14.58
N ASP A 252 2.80 -1.44 13.54
CA ASP A 252 2.68 -0.05 13.09
C ASP A 252 1.97 0.81 14.14
N LEU A 253 0.98 0.24 14.84
CA LEU A 253 0.28 0.92 15.91
C LEU A 253 1.18 1.17 17.13
N VAL A 254 1.96 0.18 17.54
CA VAL A 254 2.93 0.33 18.64
C VAL A 254 4.01 1.34 18.29
N TRP A 255 4.56 1.25 17.09
CA TRP A 255 5.57 2.19 16.61
C TRP A 255 5.05 3.64 16.53
N GLY A 256 3.82 3.83 16.03
CA GLY A 256 3.17 5.13 16.01
C GLY A 256 2.95 5.72 17.41
N TYR A 257 2.60 4.88 18.39
CA TYR A 257 2.46 5.29 19.79
C TYR A 257 3.79 5.72 20.40
N VAL A 258 4.86 4.96 20.18
CA VAL A 258 6.22 5.33 20.64
C VAL A 258 6.67 6.64 20.03
N LYS A 259 6.45 6.84 18.73
CA LYS A 259 6.72 8.12 18.06
C LYS A 259 5.95 9.28 18.67
N GLN A 260 4.70 9.08 19.05
CA GLN A 260 3.92 10.10 19.73
C GLN A 260 4.57 10.50 21.07
N LEU A 261 5.02 9.52 21.85
CA LEU A 261 5.71 9.79 23.12
C LEU A 261 7.04 10.54 22.92
N GLU A 262 7.80 10.19 21.88
CA GLU A 262 9.05 10.87 21.53
C GLU A 262 8.79 12.33 21.07
N TYR A 263 7.77 12.53 20.25
CA TYR A 263 7.36 13.86 19.82
C TYR A 263 6.97 14.76 20.99
N GLU A 264 6.18 14.29 21.93
CA GLU A 264 5.79 15.03 23.14
C GLU A 264 7.00 15.39 24.00
N ARG A 265 7.96 14.47 24.15
CA ARG A 265 9.22 14.75 24.87
C ARG A 265 10.04 15.85 24.17
N SER A 266 10.08 15.86 22.85
CA SER A 266 10.77 16.89 22.08
C SER A 266 10.17 18.28 22.27
N LEU A 267 8.85 18.38 22.40
CA LEU A 267 8.16 19.64 22.68
C LEU A 267 8.46 20.15 24.10
N SER A 268 8.44 19.26 25.11
CA SER A 268 8.71 19.62 26.50
C SER A 268 10.19 19.94 26.78
N GLY A 269 11.13 19.42 25.98
CA GLY A 269 12.57 19.71 26.11
C GLY A 269 13.01 21.06 25.54
N ASN A 270 12.16 21.71 24.73
CA ASN A 270 12.44 23.04 24.16
C ASN A 270 11.93 24.22 25.02
N GLU A 271 11.37 23.96 26.20
CA GLU A 271 10.88 24.99 27.16
C GLU A 271 11.88 25.34 28.26
N ASN A 272 13.15 24.87 28.16
CA ASN A 272 14.22 25.21 29.14
C ASN A 272 15.34 26.09 28.54
#